data_4629fe44b37c5c81d9f7c9896857108e
#
_entry.id   4629fe44b37c5c81d9f7c9896857108e
#
_cell.length_a   1.000
_cell.length_b   1.000
_cell.length_c   1.000
_cell.angle_alpha   90.00
_cell.angle_beta   90.00
_cell.angle_gamma   90.00
#
_symmetry.space_group_name_H-M   'P 1'
#
loop_
_entity.id
_entity.type
_entity.pdbx_description
1 polymer ?
#
loop_
_entity_poly.entity_id
_entity_poly.type
_entity_poly.pdbx_seq_one_letter_code
_entity_poly.pdbx_strand_id
1 'polypeptide(L)'
;MSDQPAVAVPVEEGAIRKTIHEVTQPFIDLIHASRALWGVNLSYLLEGLTYFGVVGLLAIYFNDYIGLDDINAGEMVGFQTAGITLAMLFLGATVDMFGARKSLLISLGVMLVGRVLLAVGPSLTGTSGLWSSAHLVAMGGILGIVIGYGIYMPACYAAVKYFTTEKTAAMGYAMLYALMNLGGFLPGLISPPLRRAFGITGVFWVYAAITVLGILAVAIILTKKAMRDAMQDSGWTRAANKDSSGEKKTVKEQLLYYVKHFPIRDYRFMFFIFILIPVQTLFAHNWLTLPQYFSRAFTGVVQNNFEFFVNFNPILIFILTPMVAALTTKSDTYRMMIIGTFVMASPTFILALGPSIYTAFAYLIIMTIGEAMWQPRFLQWVAEIAPREMTGIYMGLGQFPWFLTKVITSLYSGWFLMHYCPQGVPPAQMHTETMWLIYGFIAIISPIGLWLAWGWMKKGFKVRHAD
;
A
#
# COMPACT_ATOMS: atom_id res chain seq x y z
N MET A 1 -52.48 -11.70 36.23
CA MET A 1 -51.15 -11.11 36.40
C MET A 1 -50.19 -12.02 35.63
N SER A 2 -49.85 -11.65 34.42
CA SER A 2 -48.98 -12.41 33.56
C SER A 2 -47.57 -11.79 33.62
N ASP A 3 -46.66 -12.52 34.25
CA ASP A 3 -45.22 -12.20 34.21
C ASP A 3 -44.68 -12.33 32.77
N GLN A 4 -44.43 -11.21 32.11
CA GLN A 4 -43.59 -11.19 30.93
C GLN A 4 -42.13 -11.09 31.38
N PRO A 5 -41.24 -11.93 30.87
CA PRO A 5 -39.81 -11.80 31.17
C PRO A 5 -39.27 -10.52 30.56
N ALA A 6 -38.54 -9.75 31.37
CA ALA A 6 -37.84 -8.53 30.94
C ALA A 6 -36.90 -8.85 29.77
N VAL A 7 -37.14 -8.21 28.64
CA VAL A 7 -36.21 -8.22 27.50
C VAL A 7 -34.92 -7.53 27.94
N ALA A 8 -33.84 -8.29 28.04
CA ALA A 8 -32.54 -7.75 28.36
C ALA A 8 -32.13 -6.78 27.24
N VAL A 9 -31.97 -5.51 27.55
CA VAL A 9 -31.42 -4.49 26.68
C VAL A 9 -29.96 -4.86 26.40
N PRO A 10 -29.54 -4.96 25.12
CA PRO A 10 -28.12 -5.24 24.79
C PRO A 10 -27.24 -4.12 25.37
N VAL A 11 -26.34 -4.48 26.25
CA VAL A 11 -25.32 -3.55 26.76
C VAL A 11 -24.47 -3.13 25.55
N GLU A 12 -24.51 -1.85 25.19
CA GLU A 12 -23.61 -1.30 24.17
C GLU A 12 -22.17 -1.60 24.60
N GLU A 13 -21.47 -2.43 23.85
CA GLU A 13 -20.05 -2.67 24.06
C GLU A 13 -19.31 -1.34 23.98
N GLY A 14 -18.56 -0.97 25.01
CA GLY A 14 -17.81 0.27 25.06
C GLY A 14 -16.88 0.38 23.85
N ALA A 15 -16.72 1.57 23.27
CA ALA A 15 -15.94 1.83 22.07
C ALA A 15 -14.53 1.19 22.10
N ILE A 16 -13.89 1.17 23.28
CA ILE A 16 -12.57 0.53 23.49
C ILE A 16 -12.64 -0.99 23.30
N ARG A 17 -13.64 -1.66 23.83
CA ARG A 17 -13.80 -3.12 23.72
C ARG A 17 -14.08 -3.53 22.29
N LYS A 18 -14.90 -2.75 21.56
CA LYS A 18 -15.16 -2.93 20.15
C LYS A 18 -13.89 -2.77 19.32
N THR A 19 -13.10 -1.74 19.62
CA THR A 19 -11.81 -1.50 18.95
C THR A 19 -10.83 -2.65 19.18
N ILE A 20 -10.68 -3.12 20.42
CA ILE A 20 -9.82 -4.27 20.73
C ILE A 20 -10.29 -5.50 19.96
N HIS A 21 -11.59 -5.74 19.92
CA HIS A 21 -12.16 -6.86 19.17
C HIS A 21 -11.88 -6.74 17.68
N GLU A 22 -12.08 -5.57 17.06
CA GLU A 22 -11.80 -5.32 15.63
C GLU A 22 -10.32 -5.49 15.28
N VAL A 23 -9.40 -5.13 16.17
CA VAL A 23 -7.96 -5.32 15.99
C VAL A 23 -7.54 -6.78 16.14
N THR A 24 -8.11 -7.50 17.12
CA THR A 24 -7.70 -8.88 17.45
C THR A 24 -8.43 -9.93 16.63
N GLN A 25 -9.65 -9.65 16.17
CA GLN A 25 -10.49 -10.61 15.46
C GLN A 25 -9.82 -11.21 14.21
N PRO A 26 -9.16 -10.43 13.33
CA PRO A 26 -8.48 -11.01 12.16
C PRO A 26 -7.42 -12.07 12.52
N PHE A 27 -6.76 -11.92 13.67
CA PHE A 27 -5.76 -12.91 14.13
C PHE A 27 -6.42 -14.15 14.73
N ILE A 28 -7.52 -14.00 15.45
CA ILE A 28 -8.32 -15.11 15.99
C ILE A 28 -8.88 -15.94 14.82
N ASP A 29 -9.46 -15.26 13.84
CA ASP A 29 -10.03 -15.89 12.65
C ASP A 29 -8.97 -16.56 11.79
N LEU A 30 -7.74 -16.01 11.76
CA LEU A 30 -6.60 -16.64 11.11
C LEU A 30 -6.28 -18.02 11.69
N ILE A 31 -6.39 -18.22 12.99
CA ILE A 31 -6.13 -19.51 13.65
C ILE A 31 -7.12 -20.58 13.15
N HIS A 32 -8.35 -20.19 12.85
CA HIS A 32 -9.41 -21.09 12.37
C HIS A 32 -9.52 -21.14 10.82
N ALA A 33 -8.69 -20.37 10.11
CA ALA A 33 -8.69 -20.37 8.67
C ALA A 33 -8.23 -21.69 8.05
N SER A 34 -8.63 -21.96 6.80
CA SER A 34 -8.18 -23.14 6.07
C SER A 34 -6.65 -23.13 5.93
N ARG A 35 -6.04 -24.33 5.90
CA ARG A 35 -4.59 -24.47 5.68
C ARG A 35 -4.11 -23.74 4.43
N ALA A 36 -4.93 -23.71 3.36
CA ALA A 36 -4.59 -23.02 2.13
C ALA A 36 -4.52 -21.50 2.35
N LEU A 37 -5.47 -20.90 3.08
CA LEU A 37 -5.45 -19.48 3.39
C LEU A 37 -4.24 -19.12 4.29
N TRP A 38 -3.86 -20.01 5.20
CA TRP A 38 -2.64 -19.86 6.01
C TRP A 38 -1.37 -19.74 5.16
N GLY A 39 -1.25 -20.58 4.12
CA GLY A 39 -0.11 -20.53 3.21
C GLY A 39 -0.02 -19.22 2.43
N VAL A 40 -1.18 -18.67 1.99
CA VAL A 40 -1.23 -17.38 1.33
C VAL A 40 -0.86 -16.25 2.29
N ASN A 41 -1.46 -16.24 3.47
CA ASN A 41 -1.26 -15.20 4.46
C ASN A 41 0.18 -15.14 4.99
N LEU A 42 0.81 -16.29 5.22
CA LEU A 42 2.21 -16.35 5.62
C LEU A 42 3.13 -15.82 4.51
N SER A 43 2.90 -16.26 3.27
CA SER A 43 3.63 -15.70 2.12
C SER A 43 3.46 -14.20 2.01
N TYR A 44 2.26 -13.69 2.24
CA TYR A 44 1.93 -12.27 2.13
C TYR A 44 2.61 -11.42 3.23
N LEU A 45 2.67 -11.94 4.45
CA LEU A 45 3.43 -11.32 5.55
C LEU A 45 4.93 -11.22 5.22
N LEU A 46 5.53 -12.35 4.78
CA LEU A 46 6.94 -12.40 4.41
C LEU A 46 7.25 -11.48 3.22
N GLU A 47 6.34 -11.40 2.26
CA GLU A 47 6.48 -10.52 1.12
C GLU A 47 6.28 -9.04 1.50
N GLY A 48 5.36 -8.71 2.40
CA GLY A 48 5.23 -7.37 2.97
C GLY A 48 6.54 -6.90 3.62
N LEU A 49 7.17 -7.77 4.42
CA LEU A 49 8.47 -7.50 5.03
C LEU A 49 9.54 -7.20 3.97
N THR A 50 9.66 -8.02 2.96
CA THR A 50 10.68 -7.84 1.93
C THR A 50 10.42 -6.64 1.02
N TYR A 51 9.16 -6.38 0.67
CA TYR A 51 8.79 -5.24 -0.16
C TYR A 51 9.10 -3.90 0.51
N PHE A 52 8.57 -3.69 1.70
CA PHE A 52 8.78 -2.42 2.41
C PHE A 52 10.25 -2.24 2.81
N GLY A 53 10.95 -3.34 3.09
CA GLY A 53 12.38 -3.30 3.37
C GLY A 53 13.20 -2.89 2.15
N VAL A 54 12.92 -3.43 0.97
CA VAL A 54 13.60 -3.04 -0.27
C VAL A 54 13.27 -1.60 -0.64
N VAL A 55 11.98 -1.24 -0.73
CA VAL A 55 11.59 0.10 -1.19
C VAL A 55 12.06 1.20 -0.24
N GLY A 56 12.09 0.94 1.06
CA GLY A 56 12.57 1.90 2.07
C GLY A 56 14.09 2.16 2.00
N LEU A 57 14.86 1.25 1.42
CA LEU A 57 16.32 1.40 1.25
C LEU A 57 16.71 1.77 -0.19
N LEU A 58 15.78 1.70 -1.14
CA LEU A 58 16.10 1.69 -2.57
C LEU A 58 16.75 3.00 -3.05
N ALA A 59 16.25 4.16 -2.61
CA ALA A 59 16.82 5.44 -2.99
C ALA A 59 18.28 5.57 -2.50
N ILE A 60 18.54 5.21 -1.25
CA ILE A 60 19.89 5.24 -0.66
C ILE A 60 20.79 4.21 -1.35
N TYR A 61 20.27 3.03 -1.68
CA TYR A 61 21.01 2.04 -2.45
C TYR A 61 21.48 2.58 -3.80
N PHE A 62 20.60 3.28 -4.53
CA PHE A 62 20.98 3.87 -5.81
C PHE A 62 21.97 5.03 -5.66
N ASN A 63 21.88 5.82 -4.59
CA ASN A 63 22.87 6.86 -4.31
C ASN A 63 24.24 6.25 -3.94
N ASP A 64 24.29 5.41 -2.90
CA ASP A 64 25.54 5.02 -2.24
C ASP A 64 26.26 3.85 -2.94
N TYR A 65 25.51 2.93 -3.58
CA TYR A 65 26.07 1.70 -4.16
C TYR A 65 26.12 1.71 -5.68
N ILE A 66 25.19 2.41 -6.33
CA ILE A 66 25.15 2.53 -7.79
C ILE A 66 25.78 3.86 -8.24
N GLY A 67 25.81 4.88 -7.38
CA GLY A 67 26.39 6.19 -7.68
C GLY A 67 25.48 7.06 -8.53
N LEU A 68 24.14 6.94 -8.38
CA LEU A 68 23.19 7.84 -8.99
C LEU A 68 23.01 9.09 -8.13
N ASP A 69 22.67 10.20 -8.75
CA ASP A 69 22.17 11.38 -8.05
C ASP A 69 20.75 11.17 -7.52
N ASP A 70 20.27 12.11 -6.71
CA ASP A 70 18.96 12.01 -6.08
C ASP A 70 17.79 11.99 -7.07
N ILE A 71 17.95 12.66 -8.23
CA ILE A 71 16.92 12.67 -9.28
C ILE A 71 16.77 11.27 -9.86
N ASN A 72 17.86 10.72 -10.34
CA ASN A 72 17.86 9.39 -10.96
C ASN A 72 17.51 8.29 -9.92
N ALA A 73 17.96 8.41 -8.67
CA ALA A 73 17.59 7.49 -7.60
C ALA A 73 16.07 7.54 -7.31
N GLY A 74 15.49 8.75 -7.25
CA GLY A 74 14.04 8.94 -7.09
C GLY A 74 13.24 8.35 -8.25
N GLU A 75 13.71 8.50 -9.48
CA GLU A 75 13.09 7.89 -10.67
C GLU A 75 13.10 6.36 -10.58
N MET A 76 14.16 5.74 -10.06
CA MET A 76 14.22 4.28 -9.89
C MET A 76 13.21 3.78 -8.85
N VAL A 77 13.02 4.50 -7.75
CA VAL A 77 11.95 4.21 -6.76
C VAL A 77 10.57 4.40 -7.39
N GLY A 78 10.39 5.48 -8.17
CA GLY A 78 9.17 5.73 -8.95
C GLY A 78 8.89 4.61 -9.94
N PHE A 79 9.89 4.16 -10.69
CA PHE A 79 9.78 3.04 -11.63
C PHE A 79 9.34 1.75 -10.94
N GLN A 80 9.90 1.42 -9.77
CA GLN A 80 9.46 0.26 -9.01
C GLN A 80 8.01 0.42 -8.54
N THR A 81 7.69 1.51 -7.84
CA THR A 81 6.40 1.65 -7.16
C THR A 81 5.23 1.89 -8.11
N ALA A 82 5.42 2.74 -9.12
CA ALA A 82 4.43 2.98 -10.17
C ALA A 82 4.37 1.79 -11.15
N GLY A 83 5.51 1.23 -11.51
CA GLY A 83 5.62 0.05 -12.38
C GLY A 83 4.85 -1.15 -11.85
N ILE A 84 4.90 -1.42 -10.54
CA ILE A 84 4.11 -2.47 -9.90
C ILE A 84 2.60 -2.24 -10.13
N THR A 85 2.12 -1.01 -9.92
CA THR A 85 0.69 -0.69 -10.13
C THR A 85 0.27 -0.93 -11.58
N LEU A 86 1.12 -0.54 -12.53
CA LEU A 86 0.90 -0.77 -13.95
C LEU A 86 0.97 -2.27 -14.31
N ALA A 87 1.96 -2.99 -13.79
CA ALA A 87 2.13 -4.42 -14.01
C ALA A 87 0.93 -5.24 -13.52
N MET A 88 0.35 -4.89 -12.37
CA MET A 88 -0.87 -5.54 -11.84
C MET A 88 -2.05 -5.43 -12.82
N LEU A 89 -2.18 -4.31 -13.54
CA LEU A 89 -3.24 -4.10 -14.52
C LEU A 89 -3.12 -5.05 -15.72
N PHE A 90 -1.90 -5.28 -16.21
CA PHE A 90 -1.65 -6.12 -17.39
C PHE A 90 -1.46 -7.60 -17.05
N LEU A 91 -0.83 -7.89 -15.91
CA LEU A 91 -0.47 -9.27 -15.53
C LEU A 91 -1.49 -9.92 -14.59
N GLY A 92 -2.49 -9.19 -14.12
CA GLY A 92 -3.52 -9.73 -13.21
C GLY A 92 -4.27 -10.95 -13.78
N ALA A 93 -4.51 -10.97 -15.08
CA ALA A 93 -5.16 -12.09 -15.77
C ALA A 93 -4.35 -13.41 -15.76
N THR A 94 -3.07 -13.37 -15.44
CA THR A 94 -2.22 -14.58 -15.36
C THR A 94 -2.72 -15.58 -14.32
N VAL A 95 -3.40 -15.11 -13.28
CA VAL A 95 -3.99 -15.95 -12.24
C VAL A 95 -5.08 -16.86 -12.79
N ASP A 96 -5.88 -16.35 -13.69
CA ASP A 96 -6.96 -17.11 -14.35
C ASP A 96 -6.38 -18.19 -15.29
N MET A 97 -5.20 -17.92 -15.87
CA MET A 97 -4.52 -18.86 -16.77
C MET A 97 -3.77 -19.98 -16.04
N PHE A 98 -3.05 -19.65 -14.97
CA PHE A 98 -2.15 -20.59 -14.29
C PHE A 98 -2.70 -21.11 -12.96
N GLY A 99 -3.73 -20.45 -12.40
CA GLY A 99 -4.26 -20.68 -11.07
C GLY A 99 -3.38 -20.12 -9.95
N ALA A 100 -3.97 -19.87 -8.79
CA ALA A 100 -3.34 -19.12 -7.70
C ALA A 100 -1.97 -19.66 -7.27
N ARG A 101 -1.83 -20.99 -7.04
CA ARG A 101 -0.57 -21.58 -6.57
C ARG A 101 0.59 -21.41 -7.54
N LYS A 102 0.38 -21.68 -8.84
CA LYS A 102 1.46 -21.54 -9.84
C LYS A 102 1.83 -20.07 -10.00
N SER A 103 0.85 -19.17 -10.04
CA SER A 103 1.08 -17.72 -10.12
C SER A 103 1.90 -17.23 -8.93
N LEU A 104 1.59 -17.66 -7.70
CA LEU A 104 2.37 -17.32 -6.50
C LEU A 104 3.81 -17.85 -6.58
N LEU A 105 4.04 -19.09 -7.01
CA LEU A 105 5.39 -19.65 -7.12
C LEU A 105 6.20 -18.97 -8.21
N ILE A 106 5.61 -18.71 -9.38
CA ILE A 106 6.27 -18.00 -10.49
C ILE A 106 6.64 -16.58 -10.07
N SER A 107 5.70 -15.85 -9.48
CA SER A 107 5.92 -14.45 -9.06
C SER A 107 7.02 -14.34 -7.99
N LEU A 108 6.97 -15.18 -6.96
CA LEU A 108 8.02 -15.21 -5.93
C LEU A 108 9.39 -15.61 -6.51
N GLY A 109 9.43 -16.56 -7.47
CA GLY A 109 10.65 -16.92 -8.18
C GLY A 109 11.25 -15.75 -8.98
N VAL A 110 10.41 -15.02 -9.70
CA VAL A 110 10.84 -13.82 -10.45
C VAL A 110 11.32 -12.72 -9.50
N MET A 111 10.59 -12.47 -8.40
CA MET A 111 11.00 -11.50 -7.36
C MET A 111 12.30 -11.91 -6.67
N LEU A 112 12.51 -13.21 -6.43
CA LEU A 112 13.77 -13.70 -5.87
C LEU A 112 14.95 -13.35 -6.78
N VAL A 113 14.83 -13.63 -8.09
CA VAL A 113 15.86 -13.25 -9.07
C VAL A 113 16.09 -11.75 -9.03
N GLY A 114 15.02 -10.94 -9.01
CA GLY A 114 15.12 -9.48 -8.90
C GLY A 114 15.89 -9.02 -7.67
N ARG A 115 15.61 -9.59 -6.50
CA ARG A 115 16.31 -9.26 -5.23
C ARG A 115 17.78 -9.70 -5.25
N VAL A 116 18.06 -10.87 -5.83
CA VAL A 116 19.45 -11.33 -6.00
C VAL A 116 20.21 -10.37 -6.91
N LEU A 117 19.63 -9.90 -8.02
CA LEU A 117 20.26 -8.93 -8.91
C LEU A 117 20.54 -7.60 -8.19
N LEU A 118 19.65 -7.11 -7.35
CA LEU A 118 19.90 -5.94 -6.50
C LEU A 118 21.04 -6.17 -5.52
N ALA A 119 21.11 -7.36 -4.89
CA ALA A 119 22.14 -7.67 -3.91
C ALA A 119 23.53 -7.82 -4.52
N VAL A 120 23.64 -8.42 -5.73
CA VAL A 120 24.93 -8.67 -6.39
C VAL A 120 25.36 -7.53 -7.33
N GLY A 121 24.44 -6.71 -7.82
CA GLY A 121 24.71 -5.68 -8.84
C GLY A 121 25.96 -4.85 -8.59
N PRO A 122 26.13 -4.23 -7.41
CA PRO A 122 27.29 -3.40 -7.10
C PRO A 122 28.62 -4.15 -7.12
N SER A 123 28.62 -5.46 -6.82
CA SER A 123 29.84 -6.27 -6.73
C SER A 123 30.29 -6.87 -8.07
N LEU A 124 29.38 -6.94 -9.07
CA LEU A 124 29.68 -7.62 -10.34
C LEU A 124 30.52 -6.79 -11.30
N THR A 125 30.53 -5.50 -11.19
CA THR A 125 30.88 -4.69 -12.37
C THR A 125 31.94 -3.60 -12.16
N GLY A 126 32.26 -3.21 -10.96
CA GLY A 126 33.27 -2.16 -10.68
C GLY A 126 32.99 -0.79 -11.33
N THR A 127 31.86 -0.63 -12.06
CA THR A 127 31.45 0.64 -12.68
C THR A 127 30.22 1.18 -11.97
N SER A 128 30.17 2.50 -11.75
CA SER A 128 29.08 3.22 -11.08
C SER A 128 28.53 4.33 -11.97
N GLY A 129 27.37 4.83 -11.61
CA GLY A 129 26.68 5.92 -12.30
C GLY A 129 25.58 5.47 -13.26
N LEU A 130 24.92 6.43 -13.85
CA LEU A 130 23.82 6.22 -14.78
C LEU A 130 24.29 5.43 -16.02
N TRP A 131 23.52 4.44 -16.43
CA TRP A 131 23.79 3.50 -17.52
C TRP A 131 25.05 2.63 -17.34
N SER A 132 25.67 2.63 -16.17
CA SER A 132 26.72 1.66 -15.84
C SER A 132 26.16 0.22 -15.83
N SER A 133 27.04 -0.76 -15.91
CA SER A 133 26.62 -2.17 -15.80
C SER A 133 25.98 -2.47 -14.43
N ALA A 134 26.44 -1.84 -13.35
CA ALA A 134 25.78 -1.95 -12.03
C ALA A 134 24.35 -1.41 -12.07
N HIS A 135 24.15 -0.23 -12.70
CA HIS A 135 22.82 0.34 -12.86
C HIS A 135 21.90 -0.55 -13.69
N LEU A 136 22.38 -1.08 -14.84
CA LEU A 136 21.57 -1.96 -15.68
C LEU A 136 21.18 -3.27 -14.98
N VAL A 137 22.09 -3.86 -14.20
CA VAL A 137 21.78 -5.05 -13.38
C VAL A 137 20.74 -4.72 -12.30
N ALA A 138 20.88 -3.59 -11.61
CA ALA A 138 19.92 -3.14 -10.62
C ALA A 138 18.54 -2.84 -11.24
N MET A 139 18.48 -2.21 -12.42
CA MET A 139 17.24 -2.02 -13.17
C MET A 139 16.57 -3.35 -13.54
N GLY A 140 17.37 -4.34 -13.98
CA GLY A 140 16.89 -5.71 -14.22
C GLY A 140 16.31 -6.32 -12.94
N GLY A 141 16.93 -6.04 -11.79
CA GLY A 141 16.44 -6.45 -10.47
C GLY A 141 15.07 -5.83 -10.15
N ILE A 142 14.94 -4.50 -10.32
CA ILE A 142 13.67 -3.79 -10.13
C ILE A 142 12.60 -4.34 -11.09
N LEU A 143 12.94 -4.52 -12.38
CA LEU A 143 11.99 -5.04 -13.37
C LEU A 143 11.48 -6.43 -12.98
N GLY A 144 12.34 -7.30 -12.48
CA GLY A 144 11.95 -8.60 -11.92
C GLY A 144 10.96 -8.46 -10.76
N ILE A 145 11.21 -7.54 -9.83
CA ILE A 145 10.29 -7.25 -8.72
C ILE A 145 8.95 -6.71 -9.24
N VAL A 146 8.96 -5.77 -10.18
CA VAL A 146 7.76 -5.18 -10.80
C VAL A 146 6.89 -6.25 -11.46
N ILE A 147 7.49 -7.10 -12.31
CA ILE A 147 6.77 -8.19 -12.99
C ILE A 147 6.24 -9.19 -11.96
N GLY A 148 7.07 -9.59 -11.00
CA GLY A 148 6.67 -10.52 -9.96
C GLY A 148 5.48 -10.01 -9.15
N TYR A 149 5.50 -8.74 -8.70
CA TYR A 149 4.39 -8.12 -7.99
C TYR A 149 3.12 -7.99 -8.83
N GLY A 150 3.27 -7.70 -10.12
CA GLY A 150 2.16 -7.64 -11.07
C GLY A 150 1.36 -8.95 -11.14
N ILE A 151 2.01 -10.09 -10.87
CA ILE A 151 1.37 -11.42 -10.79
C ILE A 151 0.97 -11.75 -9.35
N TYR A 152 1.81 -11.42 -8.37
CA TYR A 152 1.69 -11.84 -6.97
C TYR A 152 0.43 -11.28 -6.30
N MET A 153 0.22 -9.98 -6.38
CA MET A 153 -0.88 -9.31 -5.69
C MET A 153 -2.27 -9.79 -6.16
N PRO A 154 -2.55 -9.86 -7.48
CA PRO A 154 -3.79 -10.44 -7.98
C PRO A 154 -3.95 -11.91 -7.56
N ALA A 155 -2.85 -12.68 -7.52
CA ALA A 155 -2.90 -14.08 -7.10
C ALA A 155 -3.28 -14.25 -5.62
N CYS A 156 -2.78 -13.37 -4.73
CA CYS A 156 -3.18 -13.36 -3.33
C CYS A 156 -4.66 -13.01 -3.16
N TYR A 157 -5.15 -11.97 -3.85
CA TYR A 157 -6.55 -11.58 -3.76
C TYR A 157 -7.50 -12.65 -4.32
N ALA A 158 -7.13 -13.28 -5.44
CA ALA A 158 -7.89 -14.40 -5.98
C ALA A 158 -7.87 -15.61 -5.03
N ALA A 159 -6.75 -15.91 -4.40
CA ALA A 159 -6.64 -17.00 -3.44
C ALA A 159 -7.55 -16.78 -2.21
N VAL A 160 -7.63 -15.57 -1.69
CA VAL A 160 -8.59 -15.24 -0.62
C VAL A 160 -10.02 -15.52 -1.09
N LYS A 161 -10.39 -15.03 -2.28
CA LYS A 161 -11.72 -15.29 -2.86
C LYS A 161 -12.03 -16.79 -3.00
N TYR A 162 -11.05 -17.61 -3.39
CA TYR A 162 -11.23 -19.04 -3.58
C TYR A 162 -11.33 -19.84 -2.26
N PHE A 163 -10.67 -19.36 -1.19
CA PHE A 163 -10.53 -20.09 0.07
C PHE A 163 -11.43 -19.56 1.19
N THR A 164 -12.28 -18.55 0.91
CA THR A 164 -13.24 -17.99 1.85
C THR A 164 -14.65 -18.09 1.31
N THR A 165 -15.64 -18.17 2.20
CA THR A 165 -17.06 -18.07 1.86
C THR A 165 -17.45 -16.60 1.69
N GLU A 166 -18.63 -16.31 1.15
CA GLU A 166 -19.16 -14.93 1.08
C GLU A 166 -19.21 -14.26 2.46
N LYS A 167 -19.49 -15.03 3.53
CA LYS A 167 -19.51 -14.53 4.90
C LYS A 167 -18.13 -14.23 5.48
N THR A 168 -17.10 -14.95 5.05
CA THR A 168 -15.73 -14.83 5.59
C THR A 168 -14.77 -14.10 4.64
N ALA A 169 -15.21 -13.72 3.44
CA ALA A 169 -14.36 -13.04 2.47
C ALA A 169 -13.84 -11.68 2.98
N ALA A 170 -14.72 -10.88 3.58
CA ALA A 170 -14.34 -9.59 4.16
C ALA A 170 -13.23 -9.75 5.21
N MET A 171 -13.33 -10.78 6.06
CA MET A 171 -12.32 -11.15 7.05
C MET A 171 -11.01 -11.58 6.37
N GLY A 172 -11.07 -12.40 5.32
CA GLY A 172 -9.89 -12.83 4.57
C GLY A 172 -9.09 -11.65 3.99
N TYR A 173 -9.77 -10.65 3.43
CA TYR A 173 -9.12 -9.42 2.95
C TYR A 173 -8.59 -8.55 4.10
N ALA A 174 -9.32 -8.47 5.21
CA ALA A 174 -8.84 -7.76 6.40
C ALA A 174 -7.55 -8.39 6.95
N MET A 175 -7.44 -9.73 6.94
CA MET A 175 -6.21 -10.43 7.32
C MET A 175 -5.04 -10.09 6.40
N LEU A 176 -5.23 -10.09 5.07
CA LEU A 176 -4.19 -9.66 4.14
C LEU A 176 -3.72 -8.24 4.45
N TYR A 177 -4.66 -7.32 4.64
CA TYR A 177 -4.34 -5.94 4.98
C TYR A 177 -3.54 -5.83 6.29
N ALA A 178 -3.99 -6.51 7.34
CA ALA A 178 -3.32 -6.54 8.63
C ALA A 178 -1.89 -7.10 8.53
N LEU A 179 -1.73 -8.24 7.85
CA LEU A 179 -0.43 -8.89 7.70
C LEU A 179 0.53 -8.10 6.80
N MET A 180 0.02 -7.39 5.79
CA MET A 180 0.84 -6.50 4.97
C MET A 180 1.40 -5.34 5.80
N ASN A 181 0.58 -4.72 6.64
CA ASN A 181 1.03 -3.64 7.53
C ASN A 181 2.00 -4.14 8.61
N LEU A 182 1.75 -5.31 9.20
CA LEU A 182 2.69 -5.94 10.12
C LEU A 182 4.03 -6.25 9.40
N GLY A 183 3.96 -6.84 8.21
CA GLY A 183 5.13 -7.05 7.35
C GLY A 183 5.85 -5.74 7.04
N GLY A 184 5.12 -4.65 6.78
CA GLY A 184 5.67 -3.33 6.51
C GLY A 184 6.40 -2.69 7.70
N PHE A 185 6.03 -3.04 8.92
CA PHE A 185 6.71 -2.57 10.13
C PHE A 185 8.02 -3.31 10.42
N LEU A 186 8.07 -4.61 10.17
CA LEU A 186 9.21 -5.47 10.52
C LEU A 186 10.57 -5.01 9.95
N PRO A 187 10.69 -4.46 8.72
CA PRO A 187 11.96 -3.92 8.22
C PRO A 187 12.55 -2.83 9.12
N GLY A 188 11.71 -2.01 9.74
CA GLY A 188 12.16 -0.99 10.69
C GLY A 188 12.94 -1.53 11.88
N LEU A 189 12.68 -2.78 12.26
CA LEU A 189 13.39 -3.47 13.35
C LEU A 189 14.58 -4.29 12.86
N ILE A 190 14.44 -4.92 11.68
CA ILE A 190 15.41 -5.91 11.16
C ILE A 190 16.51 -5.22 10.35
N SER A 191 16.18 -4.21 9.54
CA SER A 191 17.15 -3.57 8.62
C SER A 191 18.27 -2.81 9.34
N PRO A 192 18.03 -2.02 10.41
CA PRO A 192 19.09 -1.24 11.02
C PRO A 192 20.28 -2.07 11.52
N PRO A 193 20.12 -3.17 12.28
CA PRO A 193 21.24 -3.99 12.70
C PRO A 193 21.92 -4.71 11.53
N LEU A 194 21.14 -5.20 10.54
CA LEU A 194 21.71 -5.86 9.36
C LEU A 194 22.50 -4.89 8.50
N ARG A 195 21.98 -3.68 8.26
CA ARG A 195 22.65 -2.66 7.47
C ARG A 195 23.97 -2.21 8.12
N ARG A 196 24.00 -2.07 9.44
CA ARG A 196 25.24 -1.74 10.16
C ARG A 196 26.29 -2.85 10.07
N ALA A 197 25.85 -4.11 10.06
CA ALA A 197 26.76 -5.26 10.00
C ALA A 197 27.22 -5.61 8.58
N PHE A 198 26.33 -5.50 7.59
CA PHE A 198 26.55 -6.07 6.25
C PHE A 198 26.27 -5.10 5.10
N GLY A 199 25.96 -3.83 5.39
CA GLY A 199 25.56 -2.85 4.37
C GLY A 199 24.16 -3.14 3.77
N ILE A 200 23.71 -2.30 2.84
CA ILE A 200 22.39 -2.44 2.18
C ILE A 200 22.32 -3.71 1.32
N THR A 201 23.41 -4.06 0.64
CA THR A 201 23.46 -5.30 -0.16
C THR A 201 23.28 -6.54 0.71
N GLY A 202 23.86 -6.55 1.93
CA GLY A 202 23.64 -7.62 2.90
C GLY A 202 22.19 -7.71 3.37
N VAL A 203 21.50 -6.59 3.56
CA VAL A 203 20.07 -6.56 3.85
C VAL A 203 19.28 -7.16 2.68
N PHE A 204 19.62 -6.85 1.43
CA PHE A 204 18.94 -7.40 0.25
C PHE A 204 19.15 -8.92 0.12
N TRP A 205 20.31 -9.44 0.51
CA TRP A 205 20.54 -10.89 0.62
C TRP A 205 19.62 -11.56 1.64
N VAL A 206 19.42 -10.93 2.80
CA VAL A 206 18.46 -11.44 3.80
C VAL A 206 17.04 -11.42 3.24
N TYR A 207 16.64 -10.37 2.52
CA TYR A 207 15.33 -10.31 1.89
C TYR A 207 15.16 -11.35 0.76
N ALA A 208 16.21 -11.64 0.02
CA ALA A 208 16.21 -12.77 -0.92
C ALA A 208 15.99 -14.10 -0.20
N ALA A 209 16.67 -14.33 0.93
CA ALA A 209 16.47 -15.53 1.75
C ALA A 209 15.03 -15.62 2.33
N ILE A 210 14.46 -14.50 2.78
CA ILE A 210 13.06 -14.46 3.24
C ILE A 210 12.09 -14.75 2.07
N THR A 211 12.40 -14.33 0.84
CA THR A 211 11.61 -14.73 -0.34
C THR A 211 11.65 -16.22 -0.58
N VAL A 212 12.80 -16.87 -0.36
CA VAL A 212 12.89 -18.36 -0.42
C VAL A 212 11.97 -18.98 0.63
N LEU A 213 11.91 -18.44 1.85
CA LEU A 213 10.95 -18.92 2.86
C LEU A 213 9.49 -18.71 2.40
N GLY A 214 9.18 -17.62 1.71
CA GLY A 214 7.87 -17.40 1.09
C GLY A 214 7.54 -18.46 0.01
N ILE A 215 8.51 -18.79 -0.85
CA ILE A 215 8.38 -19.87 -1.84
C ILE A 215 8.12 -21.21 -1.15
N LEU A 216 8.89 -21.54 -0.11
CA LEU A 216 8.72 -22.78 0.65
C LEU A 216 7.36 -22.82 1.36
N ALA A 217 6.90 -21.70 1.94
CA ALA A 217 5.58 -21.62 2.55
C ALA A 217 4.47 -21.95 1.53
N VAL A 218 4.52 -21.34 0.35
CA VAL A 218 3.55 -21.64 -0.74
C VAL A 218 3.70 -23.08 -1.23
N ALA A 219 4.92 -23.56 -1.44
CA ALA A 219 5.14 -24.91 -1.99
C ALA A 219 4.66 -26.02 -1.05
N ILE A 220 4.92 -25.87 0.26
CA ILE A 220 4.65 -26.90 1.27
C ILE A 220 3.22 -26.80 1.81
N ILE A 221 2.70 -25.58 2.01
CA ILE A 221 1.39 -25.36 2.65
C ILE A 221 0.27 -25.39 1.60
N LEU A 222 0.43 -24.71 0.46
CA LEU A 222 -0.56 -24.68 -0.62
C LEU A 222 -0.48 -25.93 -1.52
N THR A 223 -0.65 -27.12 -0.93
CA THR A 223 -0.72 -28.36 -1.73
C THR A 223 -2.00 -28.42 -2.57
N LYS A 224 -1.99 -29.18 -3.66
CA LYS A 224 -3.20 -29.39 -4.49
C LYS A 224 -4.38 -29.91 -3.65
N LYS A 225 -4.11 -30.75 -2.63
CA LYS A 225 -5.12 -31.27 -1.71
C LYS A 225 -5.68 -30.14 -0.84
N ALA A 226 -4.81 -29.38 -0.14
CA ALA A 226 -5.23 -28.29 0.73
C ALA A 226 -6.07 -27.23 0.00
N MET A 227 -5.71 -26.91 -1.24
CA MET A 227 -6.50 -25.98 -2.07
C MET A 227 -7.86 -26.55 -2.45
N ARG A 228 -7.91 -27.81 -2.85
CA ARG A 228 -9.16 -28.48 -3.21
C ARG A 228 -10.13 -28.53 -2.03
N ASP A 229 -9.63 -28.93 -0.87
CA ASP A 229 -10.41 -29.00 0.36
C ASP A 229 -10.96 -27.59 0.71
N ALA A 230 -10.11 -26.56 0.71
CA ALA A 230 -10.51 -25.17 0.97
C ALA A 230 -11.53 -24.62 -0.05
N MET A 231 -11.41 -24.96 -1.34
CA MET A 231 -12.37 -24.56 -2.37
C MET A 231 -13.69 -25.30 -2.27
N GLN A 232 -13.70 -26.53 -1.75
CA GLN A 232 -14.94 -27.27 -1.46
C GLN A 232 -15.65 -26.66 -0.24
N ASP A 233 -14.90 -26.39 0.82
CA ASP A 233 -15.43 -25.82 2.05
C ASP A 233 -15.99 -24.39 1.82
N SER A 234 -15.34 -23.62 0.96
CA SER A 234 -15.81 -22.26 0.58
C SER A 234 -17.02 -22.28 -0.35
N GLY A 235 -17.39 -23.41 -0.93
CA GLY A 235 -18.47 -23.54 -1.93
C GLY A 235 -18.11 -23.00 -3.32
N TRP A 236 -16.84 -22.57 -3.54
CA TRP A 236 -16.40 -21.98 -4.80
C TRP A 236 -16.63 -22.87 -6.01
N THR A 237 -16.37 -24.18 -5.88
CA THR A 237 -16.59 -25.18 -6.94
C THR A 237 -18.05 -25.29 -7.37
N ARG A 238 -19.01 -25.07 -6.47
CA ARG A 238 -20.45 -25.07 -6.78
C ARG A 238 -20.88 -23.79 -7.47
N ALA A 239 -20.33 -22.63 -7.06
CA ALA A 239 -20.63 -21.32 -7.67
C ALA A 239 -20.08 -21.25 -9.11
N ALA A 240 -18.84 -21.69 -9.34
CA ALA A 240 -18.24 -21.73 -10.68
C ALA A 240 -19.02 -22.57 -11.69
N ASN A 241 -19.64 -23.68 -11.24
CA ASN A 241 -20.50 -24.51 -12.09
C ASN A 241 -21.88 -23.86 -12.37
N LYS A 242 -22.37 -22.97 -11.51
CA LYS A 242 -23.66 -22.30 -11.65
C LYS A 242 -23.58 -21.07 -12.58
N ASP A 243 -22.47 -20.33 -12.53
CA ASP A 243 -22.22 -19.16 -13.40
C ASP A 243 -21.95 -19.56 -14.87
N SER A 244 -21.63 -20.81 -15.14
CA SER A 244 -21.46 -21.31 -16.52
C SER A 244 -22.78 -21.45 -17.31
N SER A 245 -23.94 -21.29 -16.66
CA SER A 245 -25.26 -21.44 -17.26
C SER A 245 -25.99 -20.12 -17.63
N GLY A 246 -25.37 -18.94 -17.33
CA GLY A 246 -25.92 -17.63 -17.72
C GLY A 246 -25.40 -17.17 -19.09
N GLU A 247 -26.25 -16.46 -19.87
CA GLU A 247 -25.83 -15.83 -21.13
C GLU A 247 -24.63 -14.93 -20.93
N LYS A 248 -23.47 -15.40 -21.37
CA LYS A 248 -22.22 -14.60 -21.32
C LYS A 248 -22.33 -13.56 -22.44
N LYS A 249 -22.52 -12.29 -22.07
CA LYS A 249 -22.27 -11.17 -23.00
C LYS A 249 -20.89 -11.38 -23.63
N THR A 250 -20.77 -11.25 -24.92
CA THR A 250 -19.49 -11.40 -25.63
C THR A 250 -18.50 -10.39 -25.08
N VAL A 251 -17.23 -10.75 -24.97
CA VAL A 251 -16.15 -9.85 -24.50
C VAL A 251 -16.18 -8.50 -25.24
N LYS A 252 -16.53 -8.53 -26.54
CA LYS A 252 -16.69 -7.34 -27.38
C LYS A 252 -17.85 -6.45 -26.93
N GLU A 253 -18.98 -7.02 -26.55
CA GLU A 253 -20.16 -6.27 -26.05
C GLU A 253 -19.90 -5.68 -24.67
N GLN A 254 -19.22 -6.39 -23.81
CA GLN A 254 -18.77 -5.86 -22.51
C GLN A 254 -17.78 -4.71 -22.70
N LEU A 255 -16.80 -4.87 -23.57
CA LEU A 255 -15.80 -3.82 -23.87
C LEU A 255 -16.46 -2.58 -24.46
N LEU A 256 -17.41 -2.75 -25.41
CA LEU A 256 -18.14 -1.65 -26.02
C LEU A 256 -19.02 -0.92 -25.00
N TYR A 257 -19.68 -1.66 -24.11
CA TYR A 257 -20.46 -1.10 -23.02
C TYR A 257 -19.58 -0.27 -22.08
N TYR A 258 -18.41 -0.78 -21.70
CA TYR A 258 -17.45 -0.07 -20.84
C TYR A 258 -16.91 1.19 -21.49
N VAL A 259 -16.50 1.15 -22.75
CA VAL A 259 -16.04 2.33 -23.50
C VAL A 259 -17.12 3.39 -23.61
N LYS A 260 -18.37 3.00 -23.87
CA LYS A 260 -19.50 3.92 -24.03
C LYS A 260 -19.90 4.60 -22.71
N HIS A 261 -19.77 3.87 -21.58
CA HIS A 261 -20.18 4.35 -20.26
C HIS A 261 -19.00 4.67 -19.34
N PHE A 262 -17.81 4.83 -19.91
CA PHE A 262 -16.60 5.09 -19.15
C PHE A 262 -16.75 6.35 -18.30
N PRO A 263 -16.45 6.32 -16.97
CA PRO A 263 -16.80 7.37 -16.01
C PRO A 263 -16.02 8.69 -16.16
N ILE A 264 -15.27 8.89 -17.23
CA ILE A 264 -14.56 10.16 -17.52
C ILE A 264 -15.53 11.35 -17.64
N ARG A 265 -16.79 11.10 -17.95
CA ARG A 265 -17.85 12.12 -18.01
C ARG A 265 -18.48 12.41 -16.63
N ASP A 266 -18.17 11.60 -15.65
CA ASP A 266 -18.57 11.87 -14.26
C ASP A 266 -17.62 12.89 -13.62
N TYR A 267 -17.86 14.17 -13.90
CA TYR A 267 -17.00 15.28 -13.46
C TYR A 267 -16.82 15.35 -11.94
N ARG A 268 -17.79 14.87 -11.15
CA ARG A 268 -17.69 14.82 -9.68
C ARG A 268 -16.73 13.74 -9.24
N PHE A 269 -16.84 12.56 -9.83
CA PHE A 269 -15.94 11.45 -9.58
C PHE A 269 -14.50 11.82 -10.01
N MET A 270 -14.34 12.35 -11.23
CA MET A 270 -13.03 12.75 -11.73
C MET A 270 -12.40 13.86 -10.85
N PHE A 271 -13.15 14.92 -10.53
CA PHE A 271 -12.67 15.94 -9.60
C PHE A 271 -12.19 15.32 -8.29
N PHE A 272 -13.02 14.44 -7.72
CA PHE A 272 -12.76 13.85 -6.42
C PHE A 272 -11.48 13.01 -6.39
N ILE A 273 -11.26 12.15 -7.39
CA ILE A 273 -10.06 11.33 -7.43
C ILE A 273 -8.80 12.16 -7.68
N PHE A 274 -8.87 13.20 -8.53
CA PHE A 274 -7.71 14.02 -8.85
C PHE A 274 -7.35 15.04 -7.76
N ILE A 275 -8.34 15.60 -7.05
CA ILE A 275 -8.08 16.55 -5.97
C ILE A 275 -7.36 15.91 -4.77
N LEU A 276 -7.38 14.60 -4.66
CA LEU A 276 -6.66 13.86 -3.63
C LEU A 276 -5.17 13.65 -3.95
N ILE A 277 -4.73 13.83 -5.20
CA ILE A 277 -3.33 13.64 -5.57
C ILE A 277 -2.37 14.45 -4.69
N PRO A 278 -2.58 15.78 -4.45
CA PRO A 278 -1.65 16.56 -3.65
C PRO A 278 -1.41 15.99 -2.23
N VAL A 279 -2.44 15.56 -1.52
CA VAL A 279 -2.27 14.97 -0.18
C VAL A 279 -1.68 13.57 -0.24
N GLN A 280 -1.97 12.81 -1.29
CA GLN A 280 -1.40 11.47 -1.50
C GLN A 280 0.12 11.51 -1.77
N THR A 281 0.68 12.65 -2.23
CA THR A 281 2.13 12.78 -2.39
C THR A 281 2.89 12.54 -1.09
N LEU A 282 2.29 12.85 0.07
CA LEU A 282 2.88 12.58 1.38
C LEU A 282 3.15 11.07 1.60
N PHE A 283 2.31 10.23 1.04
CA PHE A 283 2.54 8.78 1.01
C PHE A 283 3.77 8.39 0.18
N ALA A 284 3.88 8.95 -1.02
CA ALA A 284 5.01 8.67 -1.89
C ALA A 284 6.33 9.16 -1.26
N HIS A 285 6.30 10.26 -0.50
CA HIS A 285 7.46 10.76 0.24
C HIS A 285 7.96 9.80 1.33
N ASN A 286 7.15 8.85 1.82
CA ASN A 286 7.64 7.81 2.74
C ASN A 286 8.78 6.98 2.15
N TRP A 287 8.84 6.84 0.82
CA TRP A 287 9.89 6.06 0.13
C TRP A 287 10.83 6.93 -0.70
N LEU A 288 10.36 8.09 -1.16
CA LEU A 288 11.10 8.97 -2.06
C LEU A 288 11.88 10.08 -1.36
N THR A 289 11.50 10.45 -0.14
CA THR A 289 12.12 11.60 0.56
C THR A 289 12.51 11.27 2.00
N LEU A 290 11.62 10.62 2.79
CA LEU A 290 11.89 10.38 4.22
C LEU A 290 13.14 9.56 4.51
N PRO A 291 13.50 8.50 3.74
CA PRO A 291 14.73 7.75 4.01
C PRO A 291 15.98 8.64 3.96
N GLN A 292 16.11 9.46 2.91
CA GLN A 292 17.23 10.37 2.74
C GLN A 292 17.16 11.54 3.73
N TYR A 293 15.98 12.09 3.98
CA TYR A 293 15.79 13.15 4.97
C TYR A 293 16.20 12.71 6.38
N PHE A 294 15.74 11.53 6.84
CA PHE A 294 16.11 11.02 8.15
C PHE A 294 17.58 10.61 8.24
N SER A 295 18.16 10.09 7.17
CA SER A 295 19.56 9.69 7.14
C SER A 295 20.55 10.86 7.01
N ARG A 296 20.12 11.98 6.39
CA ARG A 296 21.01 13.11 6.08
C ARG A 296 20.84 14.30 7.03
N ALA A 297 19.58 14.68 7.33
CA ALA A 297 19.27 15.90 8.10
C ALA A 297 19.24 15.67 9.61
N PHE A 298 19.08 14.44 10.06
CA PHE A 298 19.06 14.08 11.49
C PHE A 298 20.40 13.59 11.97
N THR A 299 20.55 13.52 13.31
CA THR A 299 21.72 12.96 13.99
C THR A 299 21.27 11.92 15.03
N GLY A 300 22.21 11.11 15.51
CA GLY A 300 21.97 10.17 16.61
C GLY A 300 20.97 9.07 16.28
N VAL A 301 19.95 8.90 17.12
CA VAL A 301 19.02 7.75 17.05
C VAL A 301 18.23 7.72 15.75
N VAL A 302 17.74 8.87 15.27
CA VAL A 302 16.92 8.95 14.05
C VAL A 302 17.75 8.59 12.83
N GLN A 303 18.92 9.17 12.67
CA GLN A 303 19.84 8.89 11.57
C GLN A 303 20.26 7.42 11.52
N ASN A 304 20.66 6.88 12.68
CA ASN A 304 21.16 5.51 12.76
C ASN A 304 20.09 4.43 12.55
N ASN A 305 18.82 4.78 12.76
CA ASN A 305 17.68 3.86 12.64
C ASN A 305 16.58 4.45 11.75
N PHE A 306 16.94 5.16 10.69
CA PHE A 306 15.96 5.83 9.82
C PHE A 306 14.92 4.86 9.25
N GLU A 307 15.28 3.60 9.05
CA GLU A 307 14.36 2.55 8.58
C GLU A 307 13.22 2.31 9.58
N PHE A 308 13.48 2.43 10.88
CA PHE A 308 12.43 2.33 11.89
C PHE A 308 11.40 3.46 11.72
N PHE A 309 11.86 4.69 11.54
CA PHE A 309 10.98 5.85 11.36
C PHE A 309 10.20 5.77 10.05
N VAL A 310 10.84 5.38 8.95
CA VAL A 310 10.18 5.20 7.64
C VAL A 310 9.10 4.12 7.70
N ASN A 311 9.36 3.02 8.41
CA ASN A 311 8.42 1.88 8.52
C ASN A 311 7.51 1.96 9.76
N PHE A 312 7.44 3.11 10.45
CA PHE A 312 6.60 3.27 11.62
C PHE A 312 5.11 3.46 11.29
N ASN A 313 4.80 4.10 10.15
CA ASN A 313 3.42 4.31 9.70
C ASN A 313 2.60 3.01 9.59
N PRO A 314 3.07 1.89 9.02
CA PRO A 314 2.29 0.66 8.91
C PRO A 314 1.76 0.12 10.24
N ILE A 315 2.55 0.14 11.32
CA ILE A 315 2.06 -0.34 12.62
C ILE A 315 1.04 0.61 13.23
N LEU A 316 1.23 1.92 13.02
CA LEU A 316 0.25 2.91 13.45
C LEU A 316 -1.07 2.76 12.69
N ILE A 317 -1.04 2.58 11.37
CA ILE A 317 -2.24 2.35 10.54
C ILE A 317 -2.98 1.09 11.00
N PHE A 318 -2.25 0.03 11.27
CA PHE A 318 -2.82 -1.22 11.75
C PHE A 318 -3.64 -1.02 13.04
N ILE A 319 -3.14 -0.19 13.96
CA ILE A 319 -3.81 0.11 15.23
C ILE A 319 -4.89 1.18 15.08
N LEU A 320 -4.57 2.27 14.38
CA LEU A 320 -5.42 3.47 14.35
C LEU A 320 -6.63 3.32 13.42
N THR A 321 -6.53 2.55 12.33
CA THR A 321 -7.66 2.42 11.38
C THR A 321 -8.93 1.88 12.03
N PRO A 322 -8.93 0.74 12.77
CA PRO A 322 -10.14 0.27 13.45
C PRO A 322 -10.60 1.22 14.54
N MET A 323 -9.68 1.87 15.27
CA MET A 323 -10.04 2.87 16.29
C MET A 323 -10.79 4.05 15.68
N VAL A 324 -10.23 4.63 14.63
CA VAL A 324 -10.84 5.78 13.94
C VAL A 324 -12.16 5.36 13.30
N ALA A 325 -12.24 4.18 12.68
CA ALA A 325 -13.48 3.65 12.11
C ALA A 325 -14.59 3.54 13.16
N ALA A 326 -14.28 2.98 14.35
CA ALA A 326 -15.23 2.85 15.44
C ALA A 326 -15.72 4.21 15.98
N LEU A 327 -14.80 5.17 16.17
CA LEU A 327 -15.11 6.51 16.67
C LEU A 327 -15.89 7.36 15.66
N THR A 328 -15.76 7.09 14.37
CA THR A 328 -16.32 7.91 13.29
C THR A 328 -17.49 7.26 12.54
N THR A 329 -18.05 6.16 13.06
CA THR A 329 -19.12 5.37 12.41
C THR A 329 -20.33 6.23 12.04
N LYS A 330 -20.70 7.22 12.88
CA LYS A 330 -21.85 8.13 12.66
C LYS A 330 -21.51 9.39 11.84
N SER A 331 -20.25 9.54 11.42
CA SER A 331 -19.81 10.75 10.74
C SER A 331 -20.08 10.68 9.23
N ASP A 332 -20.44 11.84 8.65
CA ASP A 332 -20.60 11.99 7.19
C ASP A 332 -19.29 11.67 6.47
N THR A 333 -19.36 10.77 5.48
CA THR A 333 -18.18 10.25 4.74
C THR A 333 -17.37 11.38 4.11
N TYR A 334 -18.03 12.31 3.43
CA TYR A 334 -17.33 13.41 2.76
C TYR A 334 -16.67 14.39 3.74
N ARG A 335 -17.36 14.69 4.85
CA ARG A 335 -16.81 15.53 5.93
C ARG A 335 -15.56 14.88 6.54
N MET A 336 -15.59 13.57 6.79
CA MET A 336 -14.43 12.84 7.31
C MET A 336 -13.24 12.88 6.35
N MET A 337 -13.49 12.88 5.05
CA MET A 337 -12.43 13.00 4.07
C MET A 337 -11.78 14.38 4.08
N ILE A 338 -12.55 15.46 4.21
CA ILE A 338 -11.99 16.83 4.35
C ILE A 338 -11.14 16.93 5.61
N ILE A 339 -11.68 16.50 6.75
CA ILE A 339 -10.98 16.60 8.04
C ILE A 339 -9.74 15.69 8.01
N GLY A 340 -9.86 14.45 7.52
CA GLY A 340 -8.77 13.49 7.47
C GLY A 340 -7.63 13.94 6.57
N THR A 341 -7.94 14.48 5.39
CA THR A 341 -6.91 15.03 4.49
C THR A 341 -6.25 16.28 5.06
N PHE A 342 -6.99 17.13 5.79
CA PHE A 342 -6.43 18.29 6.50
C PHE A 342 -5.50 17.83 7.64
N VAL A 343 -5.93 16.88 8.47
CA VAL A 343 -5.11 16.30 9.55
C VAL A 343 -3.85 15.63 8.96
N MET A 344 -3.97 14.93 7.83
CA MET A 344 -2.83 14.31 7.16
C MET A 344 -1.82 15.33 6.61
N ALA A 345 -2.28 16.44 6.06
CA ALA A 345 -1.43 17.49 5.49
C ALA A 345 -0.77 18.38 6.56
N SER A 346 -1.46 18.66 7.66
CA SER A 346 -1.04 19.63 8.67
C SER A 346 0.33 19.35 9.31
N PRO A 347 0.75 18.11 9.63
CA PRO A 347 2.02 17.86 10.29
C PRO A 347 3.24 18.07 9.38
N THR A 348 3.03 18.22 8.07
CA THR A 348 4.12 18.60 7.15
C THR A 348 4.72 19.94 7.53
N PHE A 349 3.90 20.88 8.05
CA PHE A 349 4.36 22.16 8.59
C PHE A 349 5.12 22.01 9.91
N ILE A 350 4.94 20.90 10.64
CA ILE A 350 5.75 20.61 11.83
C ILE A 350 7.19 20.24 11.43
N LEU A 351 7.36 19.49 10.32
CA LEU A 351 8.70 19.23 9.78
C LEU A 351 9.41 20.48 9.30
N ALA A 352 8.67 21.51 8.90
CA ALA A 352 9.22 22.83 8.56
C ALA A 352 9.77 23.62 9.78
N LEU A 353 9.58 23.13 11.00
CA LEU A 353 10.23 23.68 12.21
C LEU A 353 11.66 23.18 12.40
N GLY A 354 12.12 22.27 11.56
CA GLY A 354 13.46 21.69 11.58
C GLY A 354 13.52 20.24 12.06
N PRO A 355 14.67 19.58 11.79
CA PRO A 355 14.85 18.16 12.09
C PRO A 355 15.05 17.93 13.60
N SER A 356 14.07 17.29 14.23
CA SER A 356 14.17 16.79 15.60
C SER A 356 13.37 15.48 15.74
N ILE A 357 13.72 14.66 16.74
CA ILE A 357 12.98 13.42 17.01
C ILE A 357 11.50 13.71 17.32
N TYR A 358 11.21 14.85 17.93
CA TYR A 358 9.84 15.26 18.26
C TYR A 358 9.05 15.63 17.01
N THR A 359 9.65 16.39 16.09
CA THR A 359 9.00 16.74 14.81
C THR A 359 8.80 15.51 13.93
N ALA A 360 9.73 14.55 13.92
CA ALA A 360 9.59 13.28 13.22
C ALA A 360 8.42 12.46 13.75
N PHE A 361 8.33 12.22 15.07
CA PHE A 361 7.20 11.48 15.64
C PHE A 361 5.88 12.21 15.51
N ALA A 362 5.84 13.53 15.73
CA ALA A 362 4.62 14.32 15.55
C ALA A 362 4.11 14.22 14.11
N TYR A 363 5.00 14.33 13.11
CA TYR A 363 4.65 14.13 11.71
C TYR A 363 4.08 12.73 11.47
N LEU A 364 4.79 11.67 11.85
CA LEU A 364 4.39 10.30 11.59
C LEU A 364 3.05 9.96 12.24
N ILE A 365 2.84 10.35 13.50
CA ILE A 365 1.61 10.04 14.24
C ILE A 365 0.42 10.81 13.68
N ILE A 366 0.54 12.12 13.50
CA ILE A 366 -0.59 12.97 13.07
C ILE A 366 -0.93 12.67 11.60
N MET A 367 0.07 12.51 10.73
CA MET A 367 -0.13 12.12 9.35
C MET A 367 -0.89 10.79 9.25
N THR A 368 -0.51 9.80 10.07
CA THR A 368 -1.16 8.48 10.09
C THR A 368 -2.59 8.55 10.63
N ILE A 369 -2.87 9.40 11.63
CA ILE A 369 -4.25 9.63 12.10
C ILE A 369 -5.10 10.17 10.95
N GLY A 370 -4.60 11.19 10.24
CA GLY A 370 -5.29 11.76 9.08
C GLY A 370 -5.55 10.70 7.99
N GLU A 371 -4.57 9.87 7.70
CA GLU A 371 -4.67 8.75 6.78
C GLU A 371 -5.77 7.77 7.18
N ALA A 372 -5.78 7.31 8.43
CA ALA A 372 -6.79 6.40 8.96
C ALA A 372 -8.22 6.99 8.90
N MET A 373 -8.35 8.33 8.92
CA MET A 373 -9.64 9.02 8.83
C MET A 373 -10.20 9.02 7.42
N TRP A 374 -9.39 9.31 6.39
CA TRP A 374 -9.92 9.56 5.05
C TRP A 374 -9.83 8.35 4.11
N GLN A 375 -8.79 7.54 4.20
CA GLN A 375 -8.52 6.49 3.22
C GLN A 375 -9.60 5.39 3.18
N PRO A 376 -10.08 4.84 4.30
CA PRO A 376 -11.20 3.89 4.27
C PRO A 376 -12.49 4.54 3.73
N ARG A 377 -12.71 5.82 4.02
CA ARG A 377 -13.87 6.58 3.56
C ARG A 377 -13.84 6.86 2.06
N PHE A 378 -12.64 7.02 1.49
CA PHE A 378 -12.47 7.13 0.05
C PHE A 378 -12.99 5.89 -0.69
N LEU A 379 -12.56 4.70 -0.26
CA LEU A 379 -13.00 3.45 -0.88
C LEU A 379 -14.51 3.24 -0.71
N GLN A 380 -15.05 3.54 0.46
CA GLN A 380 -16.48 3.50 0.73
C GLN A 380 -17.23 4.44 -0.22
N TRP A 381 -16.79 5.68 -0.34
CA TRP A 381 -17.42 6.68 -1.21
C TRP A 381 -17.40 6.27 -2.68
N VAL A 382 -16.28 5.76 -3.18
CA VAL A 382 -16.18 5.26 -4.57
C VAL A 382 -17.16 4.13 -4.80
N ALA A 383 -17.33 3.20 -3.86
CA ALA A 383 -18.27 2.10 -3.96
C ALA A 383 -19.73 2.58 -3.95
N GLU A 384 -20.06 3.59 -3.13
CA GLU A 384 -21.42 4.15 -3.00
C GLU A 384 -21.89 4.93 -4.23
N ILE A 385 -20.97 5.63 -4.92
CA ILE A 385 -21.32 6.40 -6.13
C ILE A 385 -21.28 5.58 -7.40
N ALA A 386 -20.63 4.42 -7.40
CA ALA A 386 -20.50 3.57 -8.56
C ALA A 386 -21.86 2.94 -8.92
N PRO A 387 -22.31 3.01 -10.21
CA PRO A 387 -23.43 2.21 -10.66
C PRO A 387 -23.16 0.72 -10.44
N ARG A 388 -24.18 -0.06 -10.05
CA ARG A 388 -24.05 -1.50 -9.72
C ARG A 388 -23.31 -2.30 -10.80
N GLU A 389 -23.58 -2.01 -12.08
CA GLU A 389 -22.97 -2.69 -13.22
C GLU A 389 -21.53 -2.25 -13.52
N MET A 390 -21.04 -1.14 -12.91
CA MET A 390 -19.75 -0.50 -13.19
C MET A 390 -18.86 -0.35 -11.96
N THR A 391 -19.23 -0.93 -10.84
CA THR A 391 -18.48 -0.81 -9.57
C THR A 391 -17.00 -1.15 -9.75
N GLY A 392 -16.67 -2.20 -10.51
CA GLY A 392 -15.28 -2.59 -10.78
C GLY A 392 -14.47 -1.51 -11.51
N ILE A 393 -15.09 -0.81 -12.49
CA ILE A 393 -14.42 0.26 -13.23
C ILE A 393 -14.18 1.49 -12.34
N TYR A 394 -15.19 1.89 -11.56
CA TYR A 394 -15.05 3.00 -10.62
C TYR A 394 -14.00 2.70 -9.56
N MET A 395 -13.95 1.49 -9.01
CA MET A 395 -12.92 1.07 -8.06
C MET A 395 -11.54 1.03 -8.71
N GLY A 396 -11.43 0.55 -9.93
CA GLY A 396 -10.17 0.55 -10.69
C GLY A 396 -9.66 1.96 -10.99
N LEU A 397 -10.54 2.84 -11.49
CA LEU A 397 -10.21 4.26 -11.71
C LEU A 397 -9.92 4.99 -10.40
N GLY A 398 -10.54 4.61 -9.30
CA GLY A 398 -10.22 5.13 -7.97
C GLY A 398 -8.76 4.86 -7.55
N GLN A 399 -8.12 3.83 -8.11
CA GLN A 399 -6.69 3.55 -7.88
C GLN A 399 -5.75 4.33 -8.81
N PHE A 400 -6.27 4.93 -9.88
CA PHE A 400 -5.44 5.66 -10.85
C PHE A 400 -4.68 6.85 -10.26
N PRO A 401 -5.26 7.67 -9.34
CA PRO A 401 -4.50 8.71 -8.66
C PRO A 401 -3.29 8.19 -7.87
N TRP A 402 -3.37 7.01 -7.29
CA TRP A 402 -2.23 6.38 -6.62
C TRP A 402 -1.05 6.11 -7.55
N PHE A 403 -1.35 5.66 -8.77
CA PHE A 403 -0.34 5.52 -9.81
C PHE A 403 0.26 6.87 -10.18
N LEU A 404 -0.59 7.87 -10.50
CA LEU A 404 -0.14 9.20 -10.87
C LEU A 404 0.66 9.88 -9.76
N THR A 405 0.24 9.74 -8.52
CA THR A 405 0.95 10.29 -7.36
C THR A 405 2.39 9.77 -7.28
N LYS A 406 2.59 8.46 -7.46
CA LYS A 406 3.93 7.86 -7.44
C LYS A 406 4.80 8.40 -8.59
N VAL A 407 4.25 8.48 -9.81
CA VAL A 407 4.95 9.03 -10.96
C VAL A 407 5.29 10.51 -10.75
N ILE A 408 4.31 11.34 -10.41
CA ILE A 408 4.50 12.78 -10.23
C ILE A 408 5.52 13.05 -9.12
N THR A 409 5.40 12.38 -7.98
CA THR A 409 6.32 12.60 -6.85
C THR A 409 7.74 12.16 -7.18
N SER A 410 7.93 11.05 -7.90
CA SER A 410 9.27 10.60 -8.30
C SER A 410 9.99 11.58 -9.21
N LEU A 411 9.26 12.30 -10.07
CA LEU A 411 9.83 13.28 -11.00
C LEU A 411 10.40 14.53 -10.31
N TYR A 412 9.87 14.91 -9.13
CA TYR A 412 10.32 16.14 -8.47
C TYR A 412 11.07 15.92 -7.14
N SER A 413 10.81 14.81 -6.44
CA SER A 413 11.35 14.59 -5.09
C SER A 413 12.87 14.58 -5.04
N GLY A 414 13.52 13.97 -6.04
CA GLY A 414 14.96 13.95 -6.17
C GLY A 414 15.56 15.35 -6.36
N TRP A 415 14.92 16.20 -7.17
CA TRP A 415 15.32 17.59 -7.35
C TRP A 415 15.25 18.37 -6.02
N PHE A 416 14.17 18.18 -5.25
CA PHE A 416 14.04 18.80 -3.93
C PHE A 416 15.11 18.32 -2.95
N LEU A 417 15.41 17.02 -2.94
CA LEU A 417 16.48 16.47 -2.09
C LEU A 417 17.83 17.06 -2.47
N MET A 418 18.16 17.12 -3.75
CA MET A 418 19.42 17.67 -4.23
C MET A 418 19.63 19.14 -3.80
N HIS A 419 18.55 19.95 -3.77
CA HIS A 419 18.64 21.38 -3.45
C HIS A 419 18.48 21.69 -1.97
N TYR A 420 17.68 20.94 -1.23
CA TYR A 420 17.32 21.27 0.15
C TYR A 420 17.89 20.29 1.19
N CYS A 421 18.24 19.07 0.76
CA CYS A 421 18.80 18.01 1.63
C CYS A 421 19.93 17.26 0.92
N PRO A 422 20.95 17.96 0.38
CA PRO A 422 21.99 17.36 -0.45
C PRO A 422 22.86 16.39 0.33
N GLN A 423 23.36 15.36 -0.36
CA GLN A 423 24.26 14.37 0.22
C GLN A 423 25.64 15.01 0.53
N GLY A 424 26.25 14.62 1.64
CA GLY A 424 27.59 15.08 2.01
C GLY A 424 27.66 16.50 2.59
N VAL A 425 26.51 17.19 2.72
CA VAL A 425 26.42 18.51 3.35
C VAL A 425 26.06 18.37 4.84
N PRO A 426 26.68 19.13 5.74
CA PRO A 426 26.30 19.11 7.17
C PRO A 426 24.83 19.52 7.37
N PRO A 427 24.08 18.88 8.31
CA PRO A 427 22.67 19.19 8.55
C PRO A 427 22.38 20.69 8.78
N ALA A 428 23.28 21.41 9.46
CA ALA A 428 23.13 22.84 9.75
C ALA A 428 23.18 23.74 8.50
N GLN A 429 23.61 23.23 7.37
CA GLN A 429 23.67 23.96 6.08
C GLN A 429 22.57 23.55 5.11
N MET A 430 21.73 22.60 5.51
CA MET A 430 20.57 22.16 4.71
C MET A 430 19.38 23.11 4.94
N HIS A 431 18.50 23.20 3.94
CA HIS A 431 17.29 24.01 4.00
C HIS A 431 16.02 23.14 3.95
N THR A 432 16.02 22.07 4.74
CA THR A 432 14.93 21.07 4.75
C THR A 432 13.61 21.64 5.22
N GLU A 433 13.62 22.70 6.02
CA GLU A 433 12.44 23.44 6.46
C GLU A 433 11.67 24.01 5.27
N THR A 434 12.37 24.60 4.30
CA THR A 434 11.78 25.12 3.06
C THR A 434 11.16 24.00 2.23
N MET A 435 11.84 22.87 2.10
CA MET A 435 11.34 21.69 1.39
C MET A 435 9.99 21.22 1.97
N TRP A 436 9.94 21.03 3.30
CA TRP A 436 8.74 20.55 3.96
C TRP A 436 7.62 21.59 3.96
N LEU A 437 7.96 22.88 4.01
CA LEU A 437 6.98 23.96 3.85
C LEU A 437 6.30 23.90 2.48
N ILE A 438 7.08 23.73 1.41
CA ILE A 438 6.55 23.60 0.04
C ILE A 438 5.68 22.34 -0.08
N TYR A 439 6.11 21.21 0.45
CA TYR A 439 5.31 19.98 0.45
C TYR A 439 4.02 20.13 1.25
N GLY A 440 4.04 20.90 2.35
CA GLY A 440 2.86 21.25 3.12
C GLY A 440 1.85 22.07 2.31
N PHE A 441 2.33 23.07 1.57
CA PHE A 441 1.46 23.87 0.67
C PHE A 441 0.91 23.05 -0.49
N ILE A 442 1.66 22.10 -1.02
CA ILE A 442 1.14 21.16 -2.03
C ILE A 442 0.04 20.30 -1.42
N ALA A 443 0.30 19.67 -0.27
CA ALA A 443 -0.63 18.73 0.34
C ALA A 443 -1.95 19.38 0.78
N ILE A 444 -1.92 20.65 1.26
CA ILE A 444 -3.11 21.36 1.74
C ILE A 444 -4.08 21.74 0.61
N ILE A 445 -3.67 21.67 -0.65
CA ILE A 445 -4.55 21.88 -1.81
C ILE A 445 -5.73 20.92 -1.78
N SER A 446 -5.49 19.67 -1.38
CA SER A 446 -6.54 18.64 -1.32
C SER A 446 -7.67 18.96 -0.35
N PRO A 447 -7.45 19.20 0.95
CA PRO A 447 -8.52 19.54 1.87
C PRO A 447 -9.20 20.88 1.52
N ILE A 448 -8.48 21.87 1.02
CA ILE A 448 -9.06 23.14 0.57
C ILE A 448 -9.97 22.91 -0.63
N GLY A 449 -9.51 22.16 -1.65
CA GLY A 449 -10.31 21.86 -2.83
C GLY A 449 -11.55 21.05 -2.51
N LEU A 450 -11.45 20.06 -1.62
CA LEU A 450 -12.60 19.30 -1.13
C LEU A 450 -13.60 20.19 -0.37
N TRP A 451 -13.11 21.10 0.46
CA TRP A 451 -13.95 22.02 1.21
C TRP A 451 -14.68 23.02 0.30
N LEU A 452 -13.99 23.61 -0.66
CA LEU A 452 -14.59 24.53 -1.63
C LEU A 452 -15.67 23.83 -2.49
N ALA A 453 -15.43 22.58 -2.85
CA ALA A 453 -16.36 21.78 -3.64
C ALA A 453 -17.51 21.16 -2.84
N TRP A 454 -17.57 21.31 -1.52
CA TRP A 454 -18.55 20.66 -0.64
C TRP A 454 -19.99 20.77 -1.13
N GLY A 455 -20.46 21.99 -1.40
CA GLY A 455 -21.84 22.21 -1.81
C GLY A 455 -22.20 21.55 -3.15
N TRP A 456 -21.26 21.57 -4.09
CA TRP A 456 -21.40 20.93 -5.39
C TRP A 456 -21.37 19.40 -5.29
N MET A 457 -20.50 18.85 -4.49
CA MET A 457 -20.37 17.42 -4.25
C MET A 457 -21.61 16.84 -3.54
N LYS A 458 -22.13 17.51 -2.51
CA LYS A 458 -23.35 17.07 -1.79
C LYS A 458 -24.60 16.99 -2.66
N LYS A 459 -24.78 17.90 -3.62
CA LYS A 459 -25.92 17.87 -4.55
C LYS A 459 -25.96 16.60 -5.41
N GLY A 460 -24.79 15.99 -5.69
CA GLY A 460 -24.70 14.72 -6.42
C GLY A 460 -24.96 13.46 -5.59
N PHE A 461 -24.75 13.54 -4.28
CA PHE A 461 -24.95 12.41 -3.36
C PHE A 461 -26.43 12.04 -3.20
N LYS A 462 -27.32 13.04 -3.15
CA LYS A 462 -28.75 12.84 -2.94
C LYS A 462 -29.49 12.20 -4.14
N VAL A 463 -28.92 12.30 -5.34
CA VAL A 463 -29.58 11.86 -6.56
C VAL A 463 -29.39 10.35 -6.86
N ARG A 464 -28.34 9.73 -6.35
CA ARG A 464 -28.01 8.33 -6.67
C ARG A 464 -28.49 7.28 -5.66
N HIS A 465 -28.93 7.70 -4.48
CA HIS A 465 -29.61 6.83 -3.52
C HIS A 465 -31.13 6.85 -3.60
N ALA A 466 -31.72 7.63 -4.52
CA ALA A 466 -33.17 7.78 -4.71
C ALA A 466 -33.73 6.96 -5.89
N ASP A 467 -32.89 6.28 -6.65
CA ASP A 467 -33.22 5.36 -7.72
C ASP A 467 -32.73 3.93 -7.33
#